data_9027c71accc63a441bfaf9a24b97a878
#
_entry.id   9027c71accc63a441bfaf9a24b97a878
#
_cell.length_a   1.000
_cell.length_b   1.000
_cell.length_c   1.000
_cell.angle_alpha   90.00
_cell.angle_beta   90.00
_cell.angle_gamma   90.00
#
_symmetry.space_group_name_H-M   'P 1'
#
loop_
_entity.id
_entity.type
_entity.pdbx_description
1 polymer ?
#
loop_
_entity_poly.entity_id
_entity_poly.type
_entity_poly.pdbx_seq_one_letter_code
_entity_poly.pdbx_strand_id
1 'polypeptide(L)'
;MWYDEIGLFRPATVKDNGYRYYTYHQSSTLETILMLRELGMSLQEIGDFLQHRSASGLERLLDEKITELDRNLERMLKIRNLMVQQKGEIADLLTTDLSEISIIEKEEEHLVLVPTPKEALLEKEIELVIAETKKYGLQRFRDASYGSVISTENLYRRNYEDYTGVFLRLPESVSKEGNFVRPKGKYLRAHSQGQWDNLPQKYEELLHFADEQGFTLCGYAYETGVNETVIQSMEEYITRIEIGITSK
;
A
#
# COMPACT_ATOMS: atom_id res chain seq x y z
N MET A 1 29.00 -33.14 -10.44
CA MET A 1 28.04 -32.61 -9.41
C MET A 1 28.44 -31.17 -9.16
N TRP A 2 27.52 -30.24 -9.27
CA TRP A 2 27.80 -28.79 -9.35
C TRP A 2 28.69 -28.23 -8.23
N TYR A 3 28.45 -28.65 -6.97
CA TYR A 3 29.30 -28.23 -5.84
C TYR A 3 30.77 -28.67 -5.93
N ASP A 4 31.05 -29.78 -6.65
CA ASP A 4 32.39 -30.26 -6.91
C ASP A 4 33.07 -29.39 -8.00
N GLU A 5 32.33 -29.05 -9.06
CA GLU A 5 32.78 -28.22 -10.17
C GLU A 5 33.18 -26.81 -9.74
N ILE A 6 32.40 -26.20 -8.84
CA ILE A 6 32.70 -24.88 -8.28
C ILE A 6 33.66 -24.94 -7.07
N GLY A 7 34.11 -26.14 -6.67
CA GLY A 7 35.06 -26.31 -5.58
C GLY A 7 34.50 -26.17 -4.18
N LEU A 8 33.20 -26.01 -4.03
CA LEU A 8 32.55 -25.83 -2.71
C LEU A 8 32.51 -27.12 -1.88
N PHE A 9 32.29 -28.26 -2.54
CA PHE A 9 32.23 -29.57 -1.89
C PHE A 9 32.79 -30.66 -2.82
N ARG A 10 34.03 -31.03 -2.57
CA ARG A 10 34.78 -32.04 -3.40
C ARG A 10 34.68 -33.42 -2.78
N PRO A 11 34.60 -34.50 -3.58
CA PRO A 11 34.68 -35.86 -3.07
C PRO A 11 36.05 -36.16 -2.44
N ALA A 12 36.06 -37.02 -1.43
CA ALA A 12 37.31 -37.48 -0.82
C ALA A 12 38.16 -38.31 -1.78
N THR A 13 37.49 -39.05 -2.69
CA THR A 13 38.17 -39.88 -3.68
C THR A 13 37.25 -40.02 -4.90
N VAL A 14 37.84 -40.01 -6.09
CA VAL A 14 37.22 -40.41 -7.35
C VAL A 14 37.92 -41.64 -7.85
N LYS A 15 37.19 -42.76 -8.08
CA LYS A 15 37.76 -44.01 -8.63
C LYS A 15 37.86 -43.93 -10.15
N ASP A 16 38.67 -44.84 -10.74
CA ASP A 16 38.89 -44.94 -12.17
C ASP A 16 37.62 -45.10 -13.01
N ASN A 17 36.56 -45.64 -12.41
CA ASN A 17 35.20 -45.76 -12.98
C ASN A 17 34.38 -44.47 -12.92
N GLY A 18 34.93 -43.34 -12.45
CA GLY A 18 34.29 -42.05 -12.35
C GLY A 18 33.35 -41.88 -11.12
N TYR A 19 33.20 -42.90 -10.28
CA TYR A 19 32.38 -42.79 -9.10
C TYR A 19 33.02 -41.94 -8.00
N ARG A 20 32.27 -41.02 -7.42
CA ARG A 20 32.67 -40.10 -6.35
C ARG A 20 32.35 -40.73 -4.99
N TYR A 21 33.33 -40.75 -4.12
CA TYR A 21 33.21 -41.28 -2.75
C TYR A 21 33.39 -40.13 -1.75
N TYR A 22 32.51 -40.09 -0.76
CA TYR A 22 32.48 -39.08 0.32
C TYR A 22 32.67 -39.82 1.66
N THR A 23 33.34 -39.18 2.60
CA THR A 23 33.49 -39.70 3.96
C THR A 23 32.29 -39.33 4.80
N TYR A 24 32.10 -40.04 5.92
CA TYR A 24 31.06 -39.69 6.91
C TYR A 24 31.20 -38.24 7.44
N HIS A 25 32.42 -37.76 7.65
CA HIS A 25 32.65 -36.37 8.06
C HIS A 25 32.24 -35.36 7.01
N GLN A 26 32.28 -35.71 5.74
CA GLN A 26 31.82 -34.85 4.66
C GLN A 26 30.28 -34.73 4.60
N SER A 27 29.55 -35.70 5.15
CA SER A 27 28.08 -35.59 5.23
C SER A 27 27.65 -34.40 6.08
N SER A 28 28.30 -34.15 7.22
CA SER A 28 28.04 -32.97 8.06
C SER A 28 28.32 -31.65 7.33
N THR A 29 29.35 -31.63 6.47
CA THR A 29 29.63 -30.43 5.64
C THR A 29 28.51 -30.20 4.59
N LEU A 30 28.03 -31.27 3.94
CA LEU A 30 26.94 -31.19 2.98
C LEU A 30 25.66 -30.71 3.64
N GLU A 31 25.30 -31.25 4.80
CA GLU A 31 24.14 -30.81 5.60
C GLU A 31 24.24 -29.31 5.94
N THR A 32 25.43 -28.85 6.35
CA THR A 32 25.69 -27.43 6.58
C THR A 32 25.45 -26.58 5.32
N ILE A 33 25.94 -27.02 4.17
CA ILE A 33 25.73 -26.33 2.89
C ILE A 33 24.24 -26.26 2.56
N LEU A 34 23.52 -27.37 2.72
CA LEU A 34 22.08 -27.42 2.43
C LEU A 34 21.29 -26.51 3.36
N MET A 35 21.56 -26.54 4.65
CA MET A 35 20.95 -25.64 5.65
C MET A 35 21.19 -24.16 5.29
N LEU A 36 22.42 -23.78 4.99
CA LEU A 36 22.74 -22.41 4.62
C LEU A 36 22.09 -21.98 3.30
N ARG A 37 21.93 -22.92 2.34
CA ARG A 37 21.17 -22.70 1.10
C ARG A 37 19.69 -22.44 1.36
N GLU A 38 19.07 -23.20 2.26
CA GLU A 38 17.67 -23.00 2.68
C GLU A 38 17.47 -21.62 3.33
N LEU A 39 18.47 -21.12 4.02
CA LEU A 39 18.50 -19.75 4.56
C LEU A 39 18.72 -18.67 3.50
N GLY A 40 18.75 -19.04 2.20
CA GLY A 40 18.88 -18.11 1.09
C GLY A 40 20.31 -17.61 0.82
N MET A 41 21.32 -18.21 1.44
CA MET A 41 22.71 -17.81 1.23
C MET A 41 23.20 -18.13 -0.18
N SER A 42 23.98 -17.23 -0.73
CA SER A 42 24.71 -17.47 -1.96
C SER A 42 25.81 -18.49 -1.75
N LEU A 43 26.24 -19.15 -2.84
CA LEU A 43 27.34 -20.12 -2.75
C LEU A 43 28.67 -19.49 -2.33
N GLN A 44 28.87 -18.22 -2.65
CA GLN A 44 30.05 -17.47 -2.24
C GLN A 44 30.06 -17.26 -0.72
N GLU A 45 28.96 -16.78 -0.13
CA GLU A 45 28.81 -16.61 1.33
C GLU A 45 28.99 -17.94 2.07
N ILE A 46 28.47 -19.05 1.52
CA ILE A 46 28.65 -20.38 2.07
C ILE A 46 30.12 -20.79 1.99
N GLY A 47 30.79 -20.54 0.88
CA GLY A 47 32.22 -20.83 0.71
C GLY A 47 33.08 -20.08 1.72
N ASP A 48 32.84 -18.80 1.90
CA ASP A 48 33.54 -17.94 2.86
C ASP A 48 33.34 -18.44 4.32
N PHE A 49 32.09 -18.80 4.66
CA PHE A 49 31.78 -19.39 5.97
C PHE A 49 32.50 -20.73 6.18
N LEU A 50 32.51 -21.61 5.17
CA LEU A 50 33.16 -22.92 5.29
C LEU A 50 34.69 -22.84 5.47
N GLN A 51 35.34 -21.78 4.96
CA GLN A 51 36.76 -21.53 5.14
C GLN A 51 37.12 -21.02 6.54
N HIS A 52 36.21 -20.25 7.17
CA HIS A 52 36.44 -19.58 8.44
C HIS A 52 35.42 -20.00 9.50
N ARG A 53 35.12 -21.30 9.60
CA ARG A 53 34.11 -21.83 10.54
C ARG A 53 34.43 -21.49 11.98
N SER A 54 33.51 -20.84 12.67
CA SER A 54 33.53 -20.62 14.08
C SER A 54 32.10 -20.54 14.63
N ALA A 55 31.93 -20.86 15.93
CA ALA A 55 30.61 -20.73 16.57
C ALA A 55 30.12 -19.29 16.55
N SER A 56 30.99 -18.32 16.82
CA SER A 56 30.67 -16.89 16.76
C SER A 56 30.38 -16.39 15.35
N GLY A 57 31.06 -16.97 14.33
CA GLY A 57 30.76 -16.67 12.93
C GLY A 57 29.38 -17.16 12.50
N LEU A 58 28.98 -18.36 12.95
CA LEU A 58 27.66 -18.91 12.69
C LEU A 58 26.57 -18.13 13.42
N GLU A 59 26.77 -17.79 14.69
CA GLU A 59 25.82 -16.98 15.47
C GLU A 59 25.51 -15.66 14.78
N ARG A 60 26.56 -14.89 14.42
CA ARG A 60 26.39 -13.61 13.70
C ARG A 60 25.65 -13.78 12.38
N LEU A 61 26.00 -14.82 11.61
CA LEU A 61 25.33 -15.10 10.34
C LEU A 61 23.84 -15.41 10.52
N LEU A 62 23.50 -16.20 11.55
CA LEU A 62 22.10 -16.50 11.86
C LEU A 62 21.33 -15.24 12.29
N ASP A 63 21.94 -14.38 13.13
CA ASP A 63 21.34 -13.11 13.53
C ASP A 63 21.06 -12.18 12.33
N GLU A 64 22.04 -12.08 11.41
CA GLU A 64 21.87 -11.30 10.18
C GLU A 64 20.70 -11.84 9.33
N LYS A 65 20.62 -13.17 9.17
CA LYS A 65 19.56 -13.81 8.37
C LYS A 65 18.19 -13.75 9.04
N ILE A 66 18.11 -13.89 10.35
CA ILE A 66 16.87 -13.69 11.12
C ILE A 66 16.38 -12.26 10.92
N THR A 67 17.26 -11.28 11.07
CA THR A 67 16.92 -9.86 10.87
C THR A 67 16.41 -9.58 9.42
N GLU A 68 17.03 -10.21 8.43
CA GLU A 68 16.59 -10.10 7.03
C GLU A 68 15.20 -10.73 6.82
N LEU A 69 14.98 -11.92 7.40
CA LEU A 69 13.68 -12.61 7.32
C LEU A 69 12.57 -11.81 8.02
N ASP A 70 12.83 -11.25 9.19
CA ASP A 70 11.87 -10.42 9.93
C ASP A 70 11.45 -9.21 9.09
N ARG A 71 12.38 -8.51 8.46
CA ARG A 71 12.08 -7.39 7.54
C ARG A 71 11.22 -7.84 6.34
N ASN A 72 11.53 -9.02 5.78
CA ASN A 72 10.76 -9.57 4.66
C ASN A 72 9.34 -9.95 5.09
N LEU A 73 9.18 -10.55 6.29
CA LEU A 73 7.87 -10.87 6.87
C LEU A 73 7.04 -9.62 7.10
N GLU A 74 7.61 -8.58 7.72
CA GLU A 74 6.93 -7.30 7.90
C GLU A 74 6.47 -6.70 6.57
N ARG A 75 7.34 -6.73 5.56
CA ARG A 75 6.98 -6.26 4.21
C ARG A 75 5.84 -7.07 3.59
N MET A 76 5.89 -8.40 3.69
CA MET A 76 4.85 -9.27 3.16
C MET A 76 3.50 -9.06 3.87
N LEU A 77 3.51 -8.85 5.19
CA LEU A 77 2.30 -8.52 5.96
C LEU A 77 1.70 -7.19 5.51
N LYS A 78 2.49 -6.16 5.28
CA LYS A 78 2.02 -4.88 4.73
C LYS A 78 1.35 -5.06 3.37
N ILE A 79 2.00 -5.77 2.45
CA ILE A 79 1.46 -6.05 1.11
C ILE A 79 0.14 -6.83 1.22
N ARG A 80 0.09 -7.87 2.06
CA ARG A 80 -1.13 -8.66 2.28
C ARG A 80 -2.28 -7.78 2.78
N ASN A 81 -2.04 -6.90 3.73
CA ASN A 81 -3.07 -6.03 4.28
C ASN A 81 -3.62 -5.07 3.22
N LEU A 82 -2.76 -4.48 2.39
CA LEU A 82 -3.18 -3.66 1.25
C LEU A 82 -4.05 -4.46 0.26
N MET A 83 -3.67 -5.70 -0.06
CA MET A 83 -4.46 -6.56 -0.95
C MET A 83 -5.81 -6.93 -0.35
N VAL A 84 -5.88 -7.18 0.97
CA VAL A 84 -7.14 -7.46 1.68
C VAL A 84 -8.06 -6.24 1.63
N GLN A 85 -7.51 -5.06 1.90
CA GLN A 85 -8.26 -3.81 1.81
C GLN A 85 -8.80 -3.57 0.40
N GLN A 86 -7.95 -3.66 -0.62
CA GLN A 86 -8.33 -3.46 -2.02
C GLN A 86 -9.40 -4.48 -2.46
N LYS A 87 -9.25 -5.75 -2.05
CA LYS A 87 -10.27 -6.78 -2.31
C LYS A 87 -11.62 -6.40 -1.68
N GLY A 88 -11.61 -5.88 -0.44
CA GLY A 88 -12.82 -5.41 0.23
C GLY A 88 -13.49 -4.25 -0.53
N GLU A 89 -12.72 -3.26 -0.93
CA GLU A 89 -13.21 -2.09 -1.68
C GLU A 89 -13.85 -2.48 -3.01
N ILE A 90 -13.25 -3.43 -3.74
CA ILE A 90 -13.82 -3.95 -4.99
C ILE A 90 -15.08 -4.79 -4.73
N ALA A 91 -15.10 -5.62 -3.67
CA ALA A 91 -16.28 -6.41 -3.33
C ALA A 91 -17.47 -5.52 -2.95
N ASP A 92 -17.23 -4.47 -2.17
CA ASP A 92 -18.23 -3.47 -1.83
C ASP A 92 -18.76 -2.77 -3.09
N LEU A 93 -17.87 -2.38 -4.00
CA LEU A 93 -18.24 -1.72 -5.25
C LEU A 93 -19.15 -2.60 -6.12
N LEU A 94 -18.86 -3.90 -6.23
CA LEU A 94 -19.65 -4.84 -7.03
C LEU A 94 -21.09 -5.02 -6.54
N THR A 95 -21.37 -4.70 -5.28
CA THR A 95 -22.69 -4.83 -4.66
C THR A 95 -23.39 -3.49 -4.41
N THR A 96 -22.68 -2.38 -4.65
CA THR A 96 -23.20 -1.03 -4.41
C THR A 96 -24.04 -0.54 -5.58
N ASP A 97 -25.23 -0.02 -5.29
CA ASP A 97 -25.98 0.77 -6.27
C ASP A 97 -25.33 2.16 -6.39
N LEU A 98 -24.70 2.41 -7.53
CA LEU A 98 -23.98 3.67 -7.80
C LEU A 98 -24.91 4.88 -7.91
N SER A 99 -26.21 4.66 -8.10
CA SER A 99 -27.21 5.75 -8.18
C SER A 99 -27.69 6.22 -6.80
N GLU A 100 -27.48 5.41 -5.76
CA GLU A 100 -27.98 5.68 -4.42
C GLU A 100 -27.04 6.61 -3.64
N ILE A 101 -27.65 7.59 -2.94
CA ILE A 101 -26.97 8.37 -1.91
C ILE A 101 -27.27 7.72 -0.55
N SER A 102 -26.25 7.25 0.14
CA SER A 102 -26.36 6.55 1.41
C SER A 102 -25.78 7.36 2.57
N ILE A 103 -26.28 7.11 3.77
CA ILE A 103 -25.72 7.65 5.01
C ILE A 103 -24.89 6.57 5.67
N ILE A 104 -23.63 6.86 5.93
CA ILE A 104 -22.68 5.95 6.57
C ILE A 104 -22.13 6.58 7.86
N GLU A 105 -21.64 5.74 8.76
CA GLU A 105 -20.87 6.17 9.92
C GLU A 105 -19.40 5.91 9.68
N LYS A 106 -18.55 6.87 10.06
CA LYS A 106 -17.09 6.77 9.98
C LYS A 106 -16.49 6.99 11.35
N GLU A 107 -15.48 6.22 11.67
CA GLU A 107 -14.60 6.51 12.81
C GLU A 107 -13.62 7.65 12.45
N GLU A 108 -13.01 8.21 13.50
CA GLU A 108 -11.94 9.21 13.32
C GLU A 108 -10.77 8.60 12.52
N GLU A 109 -10.30 9.34 11.55
CA GLU A 109 -9.23 8.89 10.66
C GLU A 109 -8.16 9.98 10.54
N HIS A 110 -6.90 9.61 10.80
CA HIS A 110 -5.76 10.49 10.59
C HIS A 110 -5.25 10.34 9.15
N LEU A 111 -5.22 11.43 8.45
CA LEU A 111 -4.81 11.54 7.05
C LEU A 111 -3.60 12.49 6.94
N VAL A 112 -2.93 12.47 5.81
CA VAL A 112 -1.98 13.52 5.43
C VAL A 112 -2.62 14.37 4.37
N LEU A 113 -2.75 15.66 4.63
CA LEU A 113 -3.20 16.63 3.63
C LEU A 113 -1.98 17.25 2.96
N VAL A 114 -1.93 17.13 1.65
CA VAL A 114 -0.96 17.78 0.77
C VAL A 114 -1.70 18.90 0.04
N PRO A 115 -1.50 20.16 0.44
CA PRO A 115 -2.13 21.29 -0.25
C PRO A 115 -1.66 21.36 -1.70
N THR A 116 -2.59 21.55 -2.63
CA THR A 116 -2.27 21.71 -4.04
C THR A 116 -2.45 23.18 -4.46
N PRO A 117 -1.50 23.77 -5.20
CA PRO A 117 -1.68 25.12 -5.74
C PRO A 117 -2.83 25.15 -6.75
N LYS A 118 -3.65 26.20 -6.74
CA LYS A 118 -4.83 26.36 -7.61
C LYS A 118 -4.59 26.21 -9.12
N GLU A 119 -3.35 26.35 -9.56
CA GLU A 119 -2.96 26.26 -10.98
C GLU A 119 -1.94 25.13 -11.23
N ALA A 120 -1.85 24.18 -10.30
CA ALA A 120 -0.88 23.08 -10.46
C ALA A 120 -1.34 22.14 -11.57
N LEU A 121 -0.42 21.81 -12.47
CA LEU A 121 -0.61 20.71 -13.40
C LEU A 121 -0.65 19.38 -12.61
N LEU A 122 -1.44 18.42 -13.07
CA LEU A 122 -1.59 17.09 -12.45
C LEU A 122 -0.24 16.42 -12.15
N GLU A 123 0.74 16.59 -13.03
CA GLU A 123 2.11 16.09 -12.85
C GLU A 123 2.77 16.62 -11.57
N LYS A 124 2.57 17.91 -11.27
CA LYS A 124 3.13 18.54 -10.08
C LYS A 124 2.42 18.10 -8.79
N GLU A 125 1.13 17.84 -8.86
CA GLU A 125 0.37 17.26 -7.75
C GLU A 125 0.89 15.86 -7.41
N ILE A 126 1.10 15.02 -8.43
CA ILE A 126 1.66 13.69 -8.28
C ILE A 126 3.08 13.76 -7.66
N GLU A 127 3.93 14.69 -8.10
CA GLU A 127 5.27 14.88 -7.52
C GLU A 127 5.20 15.25 -6.03
N LEU A 128 4.31 16.17 -5.64
CA LEU A 128 4.11 16.56 -4.26
C LEU A 128 3.65 15.39 -3.39
N VAL A 129 2.71 14.62 -3.88
CA VAL A 129 2.19 13.42 -3.20
C VAL A 129 3.28 12.37 -3.03
N ILE A 130 4.09 12.11 -4.08
CA ILE A 130 5.23 11.18 -4.01
C ILE A 130 6.29 11.68 -3.00
N ALA A 131 6.56 12.98 -2.97
CA ALA A 131 7.50 13.55 -2.02
C ALA A 131 7.01 13.40 -0.58
N GLU A 132 5.71 13.57 -0.36
CA GLU A 132 5.09 13.41 0.96
C GLU A 132 5.09 11.95 1.42
N THR A 133 4.71 10.99 0.55
CA THR A 133 4.70 9.56 0.89
C THR A 133 6.06 9.05 1.35
N LYS A 134 7.16 9.56 0.78
CA LYS A 134 8.53 9.20 1.19
C LYS A 134 8.84 9.55 2.64
N LYS A 135 8.27 10.62 3.20
CA LYS A 135 8.48 11.02 4.61
C LYS A 135 7.97 9.96 5.58
N TYR A 136 6.96 9.20 5.20
CA TYR A 136 6.36 8.14 5.99
C TYR A 136 6.93 6.75 5.67
N GLY A 137 8.09 6.68 4.99
CA GLY A 137 8.76 5.44 4.63
C GLY A 137 8.02 4.60 3.59
N LEU A 138 7.04 5.18 2.89
CA LEU A 138 6.32 4.53 1.81
C LEU A 138 7.16 4.61 0.53
N GLN A 139 7.42 3.45 -0.09
CA GLN A 139 8.30 3.38 -1.27
C GLN A 139 7.56 3.63 -2.58
N ARG A 140 6.24 3.46 -2.59
CA ARG A 140 5.40 3.60 -3.78
C ARG A 140 4.20 4.46 -3.47
N PHE A 141 3.77 5.25 -4.44
CA PHE A 141 2.52 5.99 -4.41
C PHE A 141 1.31 5.10 -4.03
N ARG A 142 1.32 3.85 -4.48
CA ARG A 142 0.27 2.85 -4.19
C ARG A 142 0.32 2.22 -2.80
N ASP A 143 1.33 2.53 -2.00
CA ASP A 143 1.42 2.05 -0.62
C ASP A 143 0.49 2.84 0.32
N ALA A 144 -0.07 3.95 -0.16
CA ALA A 144 -1.13 4.72 0.48
C ALA A 144 -2.35 4.81 -0.44
N SER A 145 -3.55 4.78 0.12
CA SER A 145 -4.76 5.20 -0.57
C SER A 145 -4.80 6.73 -0.60
N TYR A 146 -5.20 7.32 -1.69
CA TYR A 146 -5.23 8.78 -1.86
C TYR A 146 -6.54 9.24 -2.49
N GLY A 147 -6.77 10.53 -2.44
CA GLY A 147 -7.91 11.16 -3.06
C GLY A 147 -7.84 12.68 -2.91
N SER A 148 -8.82 13.37 -3.48
CA SER A 148 -8.90 14.82 -3.43
C SER A 148 -9.84 15.29 -2.31
N VAL A 149 -9.61 16.48 -1.78
CA VAL A 149 -10.51 17.13 -0.82
C VAL A 149 -10.91 18.50 -1.30
N ILE A 150 -12.21 18.78 -1.20
CA ILE A 150 -12.79 20.10 -1.43
C ILE A 150 -13.59 20.52 -0.20
N SER A 151 -13.50 21.79 0.21
CA SER A 151 -14.25 22.27 1.37
C SER A 151 -15.76 22.36 1.08
N THR A 152 -16.60 22.05 2.08
CA THR A 152 -18.04 22.22 1.91
C THR A 152 -18.43 23.69 1.69
N GLU A 153 -17.63 24.63 2.14
CA GLU A 153 -17.81 26.06 1.84
C GLU A 153 -17.72 26.34 0.32
N ASN A 154 -16.76 25.71 -0.39
CA ASN A 154 -16.65 25.81 -1.83
C ASN A 154 -17.84 25.14 -2.54
N LEU A 155 -18.34 24.00 -2.03
CA LEU A 155 -19.54 23.36 -2.57
C LEU A 155 -20.78 24.26 -2.46
N TYR A 156 -21.00 24.88 -1.32
CA TYR A 156 -22.11 25.84 -1.15
C TYR A 156 -21.99 27.09 -2.03
N ARG A 157 -20.76 27.49 -2.38
CA ARG A 157 -20.48 28.58 -3.32
C ARG A 157 -20.53 28.16 -4.79
N ARG A 158 -20.76 26.88 -5.10
CA ARG A 158 -20.67 26.27 -6.45
C ARG A 158 -19.28 26.42 -7.08
N ASN A 159 -18.25 26.49 -6.25
CA ASN A 159 -16.87 26.56 -6.72
C ASN A 159 -16.24 25.16 -6.68
N TYR A 160 -16.62 24.30 -7.62
CA TYR A 160 -16.27 22.87 -7.64
C TYR A 160 -14.85 22.57 -8.10
N GLU A 161 -14.14 23.58 -8.60
CA GLU A 161 -12.74 23.44 -9.07
C GLU A 161 -11.71 23.86 -8.01
N ASP A 162 -12.14 24.48 -6.91
CA ASP A 162 -11.24 25.01 -5.88
C ASP A 162 -10.97 23.94 -4.80
N TYR A 163 -10.13 22.96 -5.16
CA TYR A 163 -9.70 21.90 -4.27
C TYR A 163 -8.77 22.42 -3.18
N THR A 164 -8.92 21.87 -1.98
CA THR A 164 -8.03 22.17 -0.85
C THR A 164 -6.69 21.43 -0.99
N GLY A 165 -6.71 20.27 -1.60
CA GLY A 165 -5.52 19.46 -1.83
C GLY A 165 -5.83 17.97 -2.01
N VAL A 166 -4.77 17.19 -1.98
CA VAL A 166 -4.83 15.73 -2.01
C VAL A 166 -4.63 15.18 -0.60
N PHE A 167 -5.46 14.23 -0.20
CA PHE A 167 -5.23 13.50 1.05
C PHE A 167 -4.59 12.14 0.79
N LEU A 168 -3.79 11.70 1.74
CA LEU A 168 -3.21 10.36 1.79
C LEU A 168 -3.72 9.66 3.03
N ARG A 169 -4.22 8.44 2.85
CA ARG A 169 -4.56 7.53 3.93
C ARG A 169 -3.34 6.66 4.22
N LEU A 170 -2.70 6.91 5.35
CA LEU A 170 -1.53 6.16 5.77
C LEU A 170 -1.92 4.76 6.27
N PRO A 171 -1.03 3.76 6.13
CA PRO A 171 -1.19 2.46 6.79
C PRO A 171 -1.34 2.62 8.32
N GLU A 172 -2.07 1.72 8.97
CA GLU A 172 -2.32 1.75 10.43
C GLU A 172 -1.06 1.92 11.27
N SER A 173 0.07 1.35 10.82
CA SER A 173 1.36 1.43 11.52
C SER A 173 1.90 2.85 11.70
N VAL A 174 1.52 3.79 10.84
CA VAL A 174 1.97 5.19 10.83
C VAL A 174 0.81 6.18 10.74
N SER A 175 -0.43 5.72 10.83
CA SER A 175 -1.62 6.57 10.64
C SER A 175 -1.68 7.75 11.61
N LYS A 176 -1.23 7.58 12.86
CA LYS A 176 -1.21 8.64 13.88
C LYS A 176 -0.25 9.78 13.59
N GLU A 177 0.63 9.64 12.61
CA GLU A 177 1.54 10.69 12.16
C GLU A 177 0.88 11.66 11.16
N GLY A 178 -0.36 11.39 10.77
CA GLY A 178 -1.15 12.24 9.89
C GLY A 178 -1.38 13.64 10.47
N ASN A 179 -1.25 14.66 9.61
CA ASN A 179 -1.37 16.07 9.98
C ASN A 179 -2.79 16.62 9.82
N PHE A 180 -3.73 15.78 9.38
CA PHE A 180 -5.10 16.15 9.08
C PHE A 180 -6.05 15.10 9.63
N VAL A 181 -7.07 15.54 10.35
CA VAL A 181 -8.04 14.64 10.98
C VAL A 181 -9.36 14.70 10.24
N ARG A 182 -9.80 13.55 9.74
CA ARG A 182 -11.17 13.32 9.32
C ARG A 182 -11.98 12.93 10.54
N PRO A 183 -12.96 13.74 11.00
CA PRO A 183 -13.63 13.48 12.27
C PRO A 183 -14.55 12.26 12.18
N LYS A 184 -14.74 11.60 13.32
CA LYS A 184 -15.80 10.62 13.50
C LYS A 184 -17.16 11.27 13.30
N GLY A 185 -18.07 10.58 12.58
CA GLY A 185 -19.42 11.09 12.40
C GLY A 185 -20.19 10.41 11.28
N LYS A 186 -21.32 11.02 10.94
CA LYS A 186 -22.13 10.60 9.80
C LYS A 186 -21.69 11.31 8.54
N TYR A 187 -21.71 10.58 7.44
CA TYR A 187 -21.30 11.05 6.13
C TYR A 187 -22.33 10.64 5.08
N LEU A 188 -22.63 11.53 4.14
CA LEU A 188 -23.25 11.14 2.87
C LEU A 188 -22.19 10.45 2.02
N ARG A 189 -22.55 9.33 1.42
CA ARG A 189 -21.76 8.65 0.41
C ARG A 189 -22.52 8.59 -0.89
N ALA A 190 -21.88 9.00 -1.96
CA ALA A 190 -22.37 8.88 -3.33
C ALA A 190 -21.24 8.40 -4.25
N HIS A 191 -21.62 7.98 -5.45
CA HIS A 191 -20.69 7.60 -6.49
C HIS A 191 -20.97 8.40 -7.75
N SER A 192 -19.92 8.81 -8.45
CA SER A 192 -19.98 9.43 -9.76
C SER A 192 -19.22 8.55 -10.74
N GLN A 193 -19.87 8.15 -11.81
CA GLN A 193 -19.23 7.39 -12.89
C GLN A 193 -18.88 8.29 -14.07
N GLY A 194 -17.72 8.06 -14.66
CA GLY A 194 -17.21 8.79 -15.80
C GLY A 194 -16.14 9.81 -15.46
N GLN A 195 -15.94 10.77 -16.34
CA GLN A 195 -14.92 11.81 -16.18
C GLN A 195 -15.23 12.74 -15.00
N TRP A 196 -14.21 13.39 -14.49
CA TRP A 196 -14.33 14.31 -13.35
C TRP A 196 -15.21 15.52 -13.64
N ASP A 197 -15.41 15.85 -14.90
CA ASP A 197 -16.35 16.90 -15.35
C ASP A 197 -17.81 16.61 -14.93
N ASN A 198 -18.13 15.37 -14.54
CA ASN A 198 -19.44 14.98 -14.01
C ASN A 198 -19.59 15.29 -12.51
N LEU A 199 -18.50 15.56 -11.78
CA LEU A 199 -18.54 15.81 -10.33
C LEU A 199 -19.38 17.01 -9.92
N PRO A 200 -19.36 18.16 -10.63
CA PRO A 200 -20.24 19.30 -10.31
C PRO A 200 -21.72 18.92 -10.27
N GLN A 201 -22.19 18.12 -11.22
CA GLN A 201 -23.58 17.64 -11.21
C GLN A 201 -23.87 16.75 -10.00
N LYS A 202 -22.96 15.84 -9.65
CA LYS A 202 -23.12 14.97 -8.48
C LYS A 202 -23.11 15.78 -7.17
N TYR A 203 -22.36 16.85 -7.08
CA TYR A 203 -22.40 17.77 -5.95
C TYR A 203 -23.72 18.51 -5.82
N GLU A 204 -24.34 18.94 -6.92
CA GLU A 204 -25.70 19.52 -6.85
C GLU A 204 -26.73 18.50 -6.34
N GLU A 205 -26.64 17.24 -6.78
CA GLU A 205 -27.51 16.17 -6.28
C GLU A 205 -27.33 15.96 -4.77
N LEU A 206 -26.07 15.95 -4.28
CA LEU A 206 -25.75 15.80 -2.85
C LEU A 206 -26.24 16.98 -2.01
N LEU A 207 -26.09 18.21 -2.51
CA LEU A 207 -26.59 19.42 -1.85
C LEU A 207 -28.11 19.40 -1.73
N HIS A 208 -28.78 19.01 -2.82
CA HIS A 208 -30.24 18.89 -2.84
C HIS A 208 -30.75 17.80 -1.87
N PHE A 209 -30.13 16.61 -1.93
CA PHE A 209 -30.44 15.51 -1.01
C PHE A 209 -30.25 15.92 0.45
N ALA A 210 -29.14 16.58 0.78
CA ALA A 210 -28.89 17.04 2.13
C ALA A 210 -29.95 18.02 2.61
N ASP A 211 -30.39 18.96 1.74
CA ASP A 211 -31.42 19.93 2.05
C ASP A 211 -32.78 19.26 2.30
N GLU A 212 -33.21 18.34 1.43
CA GLU A 212 -34.43 17.57 1.58
C GLU A 212 -34.47 16.72 2.85
N GLN A 213 -33.35 16.14 3.25
CA GLN A 213 -33.25 15.30 4.43
C GLN A 213 -32.97 16.09 5.73
N GLY A 214 -32.90 17.42 5.65
CA GLY A 214 -32.65 18.29 6.79
C GLY A 214 -31.22 18.20 7.35
N PHE A 215 -30.24 17.92 6.51
CA PHE A 215 -28.84 17.91 6.85
C PHE A 215 -28.11 19.17 6.38
N THR A 216 -27.03 19.50 7.09
CA THR A 216 -26.04 20.48 6.65
C THR A 216 -24.74 19.75 6.37
N LEU A 217 -24.16 19.96 5.18
CA LEU A 217 -22.84 19.46 4.85
C LEU A 217 -21.78 20.21 5.66
N CYS A 218 -20.80 19.50 6.21
CA CYS A 218 -19.77 20.10 7.06
C CYS A 218 -18.38 19.55 6.76
N GLY A 219 -17.37 20.39 6.97
CA GLY A 219 -15.97 20.04 6.79
C GLY A 219 -15.57 19.95 5.32
N TYR A 220 -15.30 18.74 4.87
CA TYR A 220 -14.78 18.48 3.53
C TYR A 220 -15.54 17.37 2.83
N ALA A 221 -15.60 17.43 1.51
CA ALA A 221 -15.88 16.30 0.66
C ALA A 221 -14.57 15.59 0.33
N TYR A 222 -14.57 14.27 0.48
CA TYR A 222 -13.46 13.37 0.21
C TYR A 222 -13.78 12.57 -1.05
N GLU A 223 -13.03 12.77 -2.10
CA GLU A 223 -13.15 12.06 -3.36
C GLU A 223 -12.09 10.98 -3.46
N THR A 224 -12.47 9.77 -3.80
CA THR A 224 -11.54 8.63 -3.94
C THR A 224 -11.92 7.83 -5.18
N GLY A 225 -10.97 7.60 -6.08
CA GLY A 225 -11.11 6.62 -7.15
C GLY A 225 -11.17 5.20 -6.59
N VAL A 226 -12.19 4.43 -6.94
CA VAL A 226 -12.40 3.10 -6.34
C VAL A 226 -12.14 1.94 -7.29
N ASN A 227 -11.97 2.20 -8.59
CA ASN A 227 -11.79 1.17 -9.61
C ASN A 227 -10.66 1.42 -10.61
N GLU A 228 -9.73 2.31 -10.32
CA GLU A 228 -8.62 2.70 -11.22
C GLU A 228 -7.83 1.52 -11.79
N THR A 229 -7.72 0.42 -11.03
CA THR A 229 -6.93 -0.75 -11.43
C THR A 229 -7.62 -1.67 -12.44
N VAL A 230 -8.91 -1.49 -12.69
CA VAL A 230 -9.73 -2.41 -13.49
C VAL A 230 -10.44 -1.76 -14.67
N ILE A 231 -10.32 -0.43 -14.83
CA ILE A 231 -10.94 0.31 -15.93
C ILE A 231 -10.11 0.25 -17.22
N GLN A 232 -10.79 0.31 -18.35
CA GLN A 232 -10.17 0.42 -19.67
C GLN A 232 -10.30 1.84 -20.26
N SER A 233 -11.28 2.60 -19.78
CA SER A 233 -11.50 4.00 -20.18
C SER A 233 -11.95 4.86 -18.99
N MET A 234 -11.79 6.19 -19.11
CA MET A 234 -12.26 7.13 -18.10
C MET A 234 -13.78 7.17 -17.94
N GLU A 235 -14.53 6.66 -18.88
CA GLU A 235 -15.99 6.53 -18.82
C GLU A 235 -16.43 5.48 -17.78
N GLU A 236 -15.56 4.52 -17.49
CA GLU A 236 -15.78 3.48 -16.48
C GLU A 236 -15.30 3.91 -15.08
N TYR A 237 -14.58 5.04 -14.98
CA TYR A 237 -14.01 5.50 -13.72
C TYR A 237 -15.11 5.79 -12.70
N ILE A 238 -14.91 5.34 -11.46
CA ILE A 238 -15.88 5.59 -10.39
C ILE A 238 -15.19 6.37 -9.28
N THR A 239 -15.68 7.58 -9.05
CA THR A 239 -15.30 8.41 -7.89
C THR A 239 -16.32 8.20 -6.78
N ARG A 240 -15.86 7.76 -5.62
CA ARG A 240 -16.64 7.77 -4.38
C ARG A 240 -16.46 9.10 -3.69
N ILE A 241 -17.57 9.74 -3.36
CA ILE A 241 -17.63 11.02 -2.66
C ILE A 241 -18.19 10.77 -1.27
N GLU A 242 -17.52 11.23 -0.23
CA GLU A 242 -17.97 11.15 1.16
C GLU A 242 -17.89 12.53 1.82
N ILE A 243 -19.02 13.03 2.33
CA ILE A 243 -19.13 14.39 2.91
C ILE A 243 -19.72 14.31 4.30
N GLY A 244 -19.07 14.93 5.30
CA GLY A 244 -19.59 15.00 6.64
C GLY A 244 -20.93 15.74 6.72
N ILE A 245 -21.85 15.25 7.56
CA ILE A 245 -23.17 15.85 7.77
C ILE A 245 -23.47 16.07 9.26
N THR A 246 -24.24 17.14 9.51
CA THR A 246 -24.89 17.42 10.80
C THR A 246 -26.37 17.65 10.59
N SER A 247 -27.21 17.36 11.58
CA SER A 247 -28.62 17.76 11.55
C SER A 247 -28.72 19.29 11.57
N LYS A 248 -29.67 19.83 10.83
CA LYS A 248 -30.00 21.26 10.88
C LYS A 248 -30.57 21.66 12.23
#